data_1681aadbc6dfae3ad45438aa4a14aaac
#
_entry.id   1681aadbc6dfae3ad45438aa4a14aaac
#
_cell.length_a   1.000
_cell.length_b   1.000
_cell.length_c   1.000
_cell.angle_alpha   90.00
_cell.angle_beta   90.00
_cell.angle_gamma   90.00
#
_symmetry.space_group_name_H-M   'P 1'
#
loop_
_entity.id
_entity.type
_entity.pdbx_description
1 polymer ?
#
loop_
_entity_poly.entity_id
_entity_poly.type
_entity_poly.pdbx_seq_one_letter_code
_entity_poly.pdbx_strand_id
1 'polypeptide(L)'
;TASPIGDLPPVLMALDALVVLTRWNGSALEERRVPIDELFTGYRKTVRARDEVVTAVIVPHAPASRRQNSFKVSKRRELDISIVAAAFTIDLDPSQIVTRARLAYGGVAATPVRAKKTESLLVGRTWNEDTLHAAMTSLSQETNPIDDVRSGKDFRVGLIASLFEKFFRGETSEGQDEPLEFACSAEREVTDASRALHHESAIGHVTGAARYVDDEAQGRGDFLELWPVSSPHAHARITRRDASKALEMPGIVRVLFAEDIPGDNDVGAVRHDETLLAKDEVMFVGHMVAVVVGQSYEA
;
A
#
# COMPACT_ATOMS: atom_id res chain seq x y z
N THR A 1 -4.64 2.39 9.00
CA THR A 1 -5.33 1.32 8.25
C THR A 1 -5.28 0.00 9.03
N ALA A 2 -6.33 -0.79 8.95
CA ALA A 2 -6.39 -2.14 9.53
C ALA A 2 -6.02 -3.23 8.49
N SER A 3 -5.35 -2.85 7.41
CA SER A 3 -4.91 -3.78 6.37
C SER A 3 -3.77 -4.67 6.86
N PRO A 4 -3.81 -6.00 6.63
CA PRO A 4 -2.71 -6.91 6.98
C PRO A 4 -1.46 -6.72 6.10
N ILE A 5 -1.58 -5.95 5.01
CA ILE A 5 -0.52 -5.71 4.03
C ILE A 5 -0.07 -4.24 3.99
N GLY A 6 -0.43 -3.43 4.99
CA GLY A 6 0.07 -2.06 5.11
C GLY A 6 1.57 -2.05 5.41
N ASP A 7 2.32 -1.20 4.75
CA ASP A 7 3.79 -1.13 4.89
C ASP A 7 4.22 -0.55 6.24
N LEU A 8 3.47 0.44 6.75
CA LEU A 8 3.80 1.15 7.99
C LEU A 8 3.59 0.34 9.30
N PRO A 9 2.55 -0.52 9.45
CA PRO A 9 2.33 -1.25 10.69
C PRO A 9 3.53 -2.11 11.14
N PRO A 10 4.23 -2.89 10.31
CA PRO A 10 5.43 -3.61 10.73
C PRO A 10 6.53 -2.69 11.28
N VAL A 11 6.74 -1.53 10.64
CA VAL A 11 7.73 -0.54 11.10
C VAL A 11 7.37 -0.03 12.51
N LEU A 12 6.13 0.36 12.71
CA LEU A 12 5.65 0.84 14.00
C LEU A 12 5.70 -0.24 15.08
N MET A 13 5.43 -1.51 14.73
CA MET A 13 5.55 -2.66 15.64
C MET A 13 7.01 -2.90 16.05
N ALA A 14 7.95 -2.82 15.10
CA ALA A 14 9.37 -2.98 15.39
C ALA A 14 9.92 -1.85 16.29
N LEU A 15 9.30 -0.68 16.23
CA LEU A 15 9.63 0.49 17.04
C LEU A 15 8.88 0.56 18.38
N ASP A 16 8.06 -0.45 18.74
CA ASP A 16 7.17 -0.45 19.93
C ASP A 16 6.28 0.80 20.03
N ALA A 17 5.74 1.26 18.91
CA ALA A 17 4.91 2.45 18.87
C ALA A 17 3.59 2.29 19.64
N LEU A 18 3.08 3.40 20.18
CA LEU A 18 1.76 3.49 20.82
C LEU A 18 0.82 4.27 19.93
N VAL A 19 -0.41 3.78 19.78
CA VAL A 19 -1.50 4.49 19.09
C VAL A 19 -2.35 5.18 20.13
N VAL A 20 -2.59 6.49 19.96
CA VAL A 20 -3.49 7.26 20.80
C VAL A 20 -4.88 7.23 20.18
N LEU A 21 -5.83 6.69 20.93
CA LEU A 21 -7.25 6.65 20.59
C LEU A 21 -7.97 7.67 21.46
N THR A 22 -8.71 8.57 20.82
CA THR A 22 -9.40 9.67 21.49
C THR A 22 -10.89 9.64 21.19
N ARG A 23 -11.73 9.87 22.18
CA ARG A 23 -13.17 10.02 22.03
C ARG A 23 -13.68 11.25 22.78
N TRP A 24 -14.86 11.71 22.41
CA TRP A 24 -15.60 12.71 23.17
C TRP A 24 -16.60 12.03 24.10
N ASN A 25 -16.53 12.30 25.41
CA ASN A 25 -17.41 11.69 26.41
C ASN A 25 -18.68 12.53 26.78
N GLY A 26 -18.90 13.61 26.01
CA GLY A 26 -19.98 14.55 26.25
C GLY A 26 -19.53 15.85 26.97
N SER A 27 -18.35 15.84 27.58
CA SER A 27 -17.81 17.04 28.32
C SER A 27 -16.33 17.30 28.03
N ALA A 28 -15.55 16.25 27.73
CA ALA A 28 -14.11 16.35 27.49
C ALA A 28 -13.63 15.28 26.49
N LEU A 29 -12.42 15.49 25.96
CA LEU A 29 -11.71 14.49 25.20
C LEU A 29 -11.06 13.49 26.16
N GLU A 30 -11.33 12.22 25.97
CA GLU A 30 -10.70 11.12 26.68
C GLU A 30 -9.74 10.39 25.75
N GLU A 31 -8.53 10.16 26.23
CA GLU A 31 -7.48 9.48 25.48
C GLU A 31 -7.07 8.17 26.14
N ARG A 32 -6.83 7.15 25.32
CA ARG A 32 -6.13 5.95 25.76
C ARG A 32 -5.03 5.58 24.77
N ARG A 33 -3.95 4.98 25.28
CA ARG A 33 -2.80 4.53 24.49
C ARG A 33 -2.84 3.03 24.36
N VAL A 34 -2.66 2.54 23.15
CA VAL A 34 -2.69 1.11 22.82
C VAL A 34 -1.38 0.76 22.14
N PRO A 35 -0.63 -0.26 22.61
CA PRO A 35 0.50 -0.80 21.86
C PRO A 35 0.06 -1.19 20.45
N ILE A 36 0.88 -0.86 19.44
CA ILE A 36 0.49 -1.09 18.03
C ILE A 36 0.29 -2.59 17.73
N ASP A 37 0.98 -3.49 18.42
CA ASP A 37 0.84 -4.94 18.25
C ASP A 37 -0.46 -5.49 18.89
N GLU A 38 -1.12 -4.72 19.75
CA GLU A 38 -2.42 -5.00 20.33
C GLU A 38 -3.59 -4.30 19.60
N LEU A 39 -3.26 -3.40 18.66
CA LEU A 39 -4.27 -2.64 17.93
C LEU A 39 -5.14 -3.53 17.03
N PHE A 40 -4.54 -4.54 16.39
CA PHE A 40 -5.19 -5.38 15.39
C PHE A 40 -5.77 -6.63 16.03
N THR A 41 -7.09 -6.80 15.96
CA THR A 41 -7.82 -7.94 16.57
C THR A 41 -8.24 -9.00 15.57
N GLY A 42 -8.08 -8.74 14.28
CA GLY A 42 -8.41 -9.65 13.18
C GLY A 42 -8.36 -8.97 11.83
N TYR A 43 -8.74 -9.70 10.78
CA TYR A 43 -8.72 -9.17 9.43
C TYR A 43 -9.58 -7.90 9.33
N ARG A 44 -8.93 -6.76 9.04
CA ARG A 44 -9.52 -5.42 8.96
C ARG A 44 -10.27 -4.97 10.24
N LYS A 45 -9.92 -5.54 11.40
CA LYS A 45 -10.50 -5.19 12.70
C LYS A 45 -9.44 -4.64 13.63
N THR A 46 -9.84 -3.69 14.45
CA THR A 46 -9.00 -3.08 15.49
C THR A 46 -9.76 -2.99 16.81
N VAL A 47 -9.04 -2.72 17.90
CA VAL A 47 -9.62 -2.45 19.24
C VAL A 47 -10.31 -1.08 19.32
N ARG A 48 -10.25 -0.25 18.26
CA ARG A 48 -10.87 1.07 18.23
C ARG A 48 -12.40 0.96 18.33
N ALA A 49 -13.00 1.63 19.27
CA ALA A 49 -14.46 1.77 19.37
C ALA A 49 -15.01 2.67 18.24
N ARG A 50 -16.32 2.65 18.00
CA ARG A 50 -16.95 3.43 16.92
C ARG A 50 -16.82 4.94 17.12
N ASP A 51 -16.82 5.38 18.37
CA ASP A 51 -16.72 6.76 18.83
C ASP A 51 -15.27 7.23 19.06
N GLU A 52 -14.28 6.37 18.79
CA GLU A 52 -12.87 6.72 18.90
C GLU A 52 -12.26 7.07 17.54
N VAL A 53 -11.32 8.01 17.55
CA VAL A 53 -10.45 8.35 16.41
C VAL A 53 -8.99 8.17 16.80
N VAL A 54 -8.14 7.84 15.83
CA VAL A 54 -6.68 7.84 16.00
C VAL A 54 -6.22 9.30 15.92
N THR A 55 -5.69 9.85 16.99
CA THR A 55 -5.23 11.23 17.03
C THR A 55 -3.72 11.37 16.96
N ALA A 56 -2.98 10.35 17.42
CA ALA A 56 -1.53 10.37 17.35
C ALA A 56 -0.95 8.95 17.32
N VAL A 57 0.30 8.85 16.89
CA VAL A 57 1.17 7.69 17.04
C VAL A 57 2.43 8.16 17.75
N ILE A 58 2.73 7.56 18.89
CA ILE A 58 3.91 7.87 19.69
C ILE A 58 4.96 6.81 19.36
N VAL A 59 6.09 7.24 18.82
CA VAL A 59 7.23 6.38 18.52
C VAL A 59 8.31 6.65 19.56
N PRO A 60 8.72 5.65 20.38
CA PRO A 60 9.81 5.81 21.34
C PRO A 60 11.11 6.14 20.64
N HIS A 61 11.91 7.00 21.25
CA HIS A 61 13.28 7.24 20.79
C HIS A 61 14.12 5.96 20.85
N ALA A 62 14.79 5.66 19.76
CA ALA A 62 15.71 4.54 19.70
C ALA A 62 17.10 4.97 20.19
N PRO A 63 17.84 4.12 20.93
CA PRO A 63 19.26 4.36 21.22
C PRO A 63 20.04 4.34 19.90
N ALA A 64 21.09 5.16 19.80
CA ALA A 64 21.93 5.26 18.60
C ALA A 64 22.59 3.93 18.20
N SER A 65 22.79 3.01 19.17
CA SER A 65 23.37 1.68 18.96
C SER A 65 22.39 0.66 18.37
N ARG A 66 21.09 0.99 18.26
CA ARG A 66 20.09 0.06 17.75
C ARG A 66 20.32 -0.22 16.28
N ARG A 67 20.44 -1.50 15.95
CA ARG A 67 20.36 -1.95 14.55
C ARG A 67 18.90 -2.01 14.13
N GLN A 68 18.55 -1.33 13.07
CA GLN A 68 17.18 -1.31 12.57
C GLN A 68 17.16 -1.21 11.05
N ASN A 69 16.22 -1.91 10.43
CA ASN A 69 15.94 -1.78 9.00
C ASN A 69 14.51 -2.23 8.69
N SER A 70 14.00 -1.81 7.53
CA SER A 70 12.72 -2.24 7.00
C SER A 70 12.87 -2.64 5.54
N PHE A 71 12.05 -3.62 5.12
CA PHE A 71 12.08 -4.19 3.79
C PHE A 71 10.67 -4.30 3.23
N LYS A 72 10.54 -4.06 1.94
CA LYS A 72 9.31 -4.24 1.18
C LYS A 72 9.61 -5.10 -0.04
N VAL A 73 8.85 -6.18 -0.19
CA VAL A 73 8.86 -7.02 -1.40
C VAL A 73 7.53 -6.86 -2.10
N SER A 74 7.56 -6.47 -3.37
CA SER A 74 6.39 -6.24 -4.22
C SER A 74 6.69 -6.65 -5.66
N LYS A 75 5.67 -6.76 -6.52
CA LYS A 75 5.85 -7.11 -7.93
C LYS A 75 6.48 -5.99 -8.75
N ARG A 76 6.20 -4.74 -8.37
CA ARG A 76 6.77 -3.54 -8.99
C ARG A 76 7.62 -2.80 -7.96
N ARG A 77 8.57 -2.04 -8.44
CA ARG A 77 9.47 -1.26 -7.58
C ARG A 77 8.71 -0.17 -6.82
N GLU A 78 7.78 0.49 -7.49
CA GLU A 78 7.05 1.64 -6.98
C GLU A 78 5.54 1.45 -7.09
N LEU A 79 4.78 2.20 -6.28
CA LEU A 79 3.32 2.26 -6.30
C LEU A 79 2.64 0.87 -6.28
N ASP A 80 3.20 -0.06 -5.52
CA ASP A 80 2.67 -1.41 -5.45
C ASP A 80 2.40 -1.84 -4.00
N ILE A 81 1.46 -2.78 -3.87
CA ILE A 81 1.08 -3.38 -2.59
C ILE A 81 2.11 -4.45 -2.24
N SER A 82 2.58 -4.46 -1.00
CA SER A 82 3.54 -5.45 -0.53
C SER A 82 3.02 -6.87 -0.64
N ILE A 83 3.87 -7.77 -1.12
CA ILE A 83 3.74 -9.21 -0.93
C ILE A 83 4.06 -9.55 0.52
N VAL A 84 5.24 -9.09 0.98
CA VAL A 84 5.69 -9.11 2.38
C VAL A 84 6.35 -7.78 2.69
N ALA A 85 5.95 -7.16 3.80
CA ALA A 85 6.67 -6.05 4.42
C ALA A 85 7.29 -6.58 5.72
N ALA A 86 8.53 -6.19 6.03
CA ALA A 86 9.22 -6.59 7.24
C ALA A 86 9.93 -5.40 7.88
N ALA A 87 10.00 -5.38 9.21
CA ALA A 87 10.79 -4.40 9.92
C ALA A 87 11.40 -5.05 11.16
N PHE A 88 12.68 -4.78 11.39
CA PHE A 88 13.46 -5.40 12.44
C PHE A 88 14.19 -4.36 13.25
N THR A 89 14.25 -4.58 14.57
CA THR A 89 15.13 -3.84 15.47
C THR A 89 15.81 -4.80 16.44
N ILE A 90 17.12 -4.64 16.60
CA ILE A 90 17.96 -5.43 17.48
C ILE A 90 18.84 -4.50 18.31
N ASP A 91 18.83 -4.69 19.62
CA ASP A 91 19.77 -4.05 20.53
C ASP A 91 20.80 -5.10 20.99
N LEU A 92 22.07 -4.75 20.88
CA LEU A 92 23.19 -5.61 21.28
C LEU A 92 23.95 -4.95 22.43
N ASP A 93 24.44 -5.78 23.33
CA ASP A 93 25.44 -5.34 24.33
C ASP A 93 26.86 -5.28 23.71
N PRO A 94 27.86 -4.77 24.46
CA PRO A 94 29.23 -4.71 23.97
C PRO A 94 29.84 -6.08 23.61
N SER A 95 29.31 -7.17 24.15
CA SER A 95 29.73 -8.56 23.88
C SER A 95 28.97 -9.17 22.69
N GLN A 96 28.22 -8.37 21.95
CA GLN A 96 27.38 -8.81 20.82
C GLN A 96 26.28 -9.79 21.25
N ILE A 97 25.80 -9.70 22.50
CA ILE A 97 24.64 -10.46 22.97
C ILE A 97 23.36 -9.65 22.70
N VAL A 98 22.36 -10.30 22.18
CA VAL A 98 21.05 -9.68 21.91
C VAL A 98 20.35 -9.36 23.23
N THR A 99 20.15 -8.08 23.52
CA THR A 99 19.42 -7.62 24.71
C THR A 99 17.95 -7.34 24.43
N ARG A 100 17.61 -7.02 23.16
CA ARG A 100 16.24 -6.79 22.70
C ARG A 100 16.13 -7.16 21.23
N ALA A 101 15.03 -7.80 20.87
CA ALA A 101 14.67 -8.10 19.48
C ALA A 101 13.20 -7.72 19.21
N ARG A 102 12.93 -7.15 18.02
CA ARG A 102 11.60 -6.93 17.49
C ARG A 102 11.61 -7.30 16.01
N LEU A 103 10.81 -8.27 15.66
CA LEU A 103 10.70 -8.80 14.30
C LEU A 103 9.25 -8.74 13.87
N ALA A 104 8.90 -7.76 13.04
CA ALA A 104 7.54 -7.52 12.62
C ALA A 104 7.35 -7.72 11.11
N TYR A 105 6.20 -8.29 10.74
CA TYR A 105 5.87 -8.65 9.37
C TYR A 105 4.44 -8.24 9.01
N GLY A 106 4.26 -7.82 7.75
CA GLY A 106 2.98 -7.65 7.09
C GLY A 106 2.84 -8.59 5.89
N GLY A 107 1.63 -9.03 5.57
CA GLY A 107 1.36 -9.93 4.46
C GLY A 107 1.58 -11.42 4.75
N VAL A 108 1.79 -11.80 6.00
CA VAL A 108 2.11 -13.18 6.43
C VAL A 108 1.04 -13.80 7.34
N ALA A 109 0.01 -13.05 7.70
CA ALA A 109 -1.12 -13.48 8.50
C ALA A 109 -2.34 -12.58 8.24
N ALA A 110 -3.47 -12.83 8.93
CA ALA A 110 -4.68 -12.02 8.84
C ALA A 110 -4.50 -10.58 9.39
N THR A 111 -3.46 -10.36 10.19
CA THR A 111 -3.05 -9.05 10.72
C THR A 111 -1.54 -8.88 10.55
N PRO A 112 -0.99 -7.65 10.62
CA PRO A 112 0.43 -7.48 10.87
C PRO A 112 0.81 -8.18 12.18
N VAL A 113 1.94 -8.85 12.22
CA VAL A 113 2.33 -9.70 13.36
C VAL A 113 3.79 -9.47 13.76
N ARG A 114 4.08 -9.72 15.04
CA ARG A 114 5.44 -9.87 15.56
C ARG A 114 5.78 -11.35 15.72
N ALA A 115 7.00 -11.72 15.35
CA ALA A 115 7.54 -13.08 15.53
C ALA A 115 8.04 -13.27 16.96
N LYS A 116 7.12 -13.26 17.94
CA LYS A 116 7.41 -13.23 19.40
C LYS A 116 8.22 -14.44 19.88
N LYS A 117 8.01 -15.62 19.27
CA LYS A 117 8.79 -16.83 19.61
C LYS A 117 10.25 -16.66 19.19
N THR A 118 10.47 -16.19 17.97
CA THR A 118 11.82 -15.95 17.46
C THR A 118 12.47 -14.77 18.17
N GLU A 119 11.75 -13.72 18.52
CA GLU A 119 12.27 -12.63 19.37
C GLU A 119 12.78 -13.16 20.72
N SER A 120 11.99 -14.03 21.38
CA SER A 120 12.38 -14.66 22.64
C SER A 120 13.56 -15.61 22.49
N LEU A 121 13.67 -16.30 21.35
CA LEU A 121 14.80 -17.17 21.05
C LEU A 121 16.10 -16.37 20.88
N LEU A 122 16.01 -15.17 20.30
CA LEU A 122 17.17 -14.31 20.04
C LEU A 122 17.76 -13.69 21.32
N VAL A 123 16.90 -13.27 22.24
CA VAL A 123 17.35 -12.57 23.47
C VAL A 123 18.27 -13.47 24.30
N GLY A 124 19.42 -12.95 24.70
CA GLY A 124 20.45 -13.64 25.45
C GLY A 124 21.42 -14.47 24.61
N ARG A 125 21.24 -14.52 23.28
CA ARG A 125 22.18 -15.21 22.38
C ARG A 125 23.18 -14.23 21.77
N THR A 126 24.34 -14.75 21.44
CA THR A 126 25.36 -14.01 20.68
C THR A 126 24.87 -13.81 19.25
N TRP A 127 25.06 -12.61 18.69
CA TRP A 127 24.72 -12.28 17.31
C TRP A 127 25.72 -12.89 16.33
N ASN A 128 25.52 -14.15 15.93
CA ASN A 128 26.39 -14.95 15.07
C ASN A 128 25.59 -15.85 14.11
N GLU A 129 26.27 -16.56 13.22
CA GLU A 129 25.65 -17.44 12.20
C GLU A 129 24.79 -18.55 12.83
N ASP A 130 25.18 -19.16 13.95
CA ASP A 130 24.38 -20.19 14.61
C ASP A 130 23.03 -19.63 15.08
N THR A 131 23.06 -18.41 15.62
CA THR A 131 21.85 -17.69 16.06
C THR A 131 20.99 -17.29 14.84
N LEU A 132 21.59 -16.89 13.72
CA LEU A 132 20.88 -16.64 12.48
C LEU A 132 20.13 -17.88 12.00
N HIS A 133 20.80 -19.04 11.87
CA HIS A 133 20.18 -20.29 11.43
C HIS A 133 19.03 -20.73 12.34
N ALA A 134 19.22 -20.63 13.66
CA ALA A 134 18.18 -20.93 14.63
C ALA A 134 16.96 -20.00 14.47
N ALA A 135 17.18 -18.70 14.26
CA ALA A 135 16.14 -17.73 14.04
C ALA A 135 15.39 -17.98 12.72
N MET A 136 16.10 -18.24 11.61
CA MET A 136 15.47 -18.56 10.31
C MET A 136 14.57 -19.80 10.40
N THR A 137 15.02 -20.85 11.08
CA THR A 137 14.23 -22.05 11.33
C THR A 137 12.96 -21.74 12.15
N SER A 138 13.10 -20.94 13.22
CA SER A 138 11.96 -20.52 14.02
C SER A 138 10.96 -19.69 13.24
N LEU A 139 11.44 -18.71 12.46
CA LEU A 139 10.62 -17.82 11.64
C LEU A 139 9.77 -18.58 10.60
N SER A 140 10.35 -19.60 9.96
CA SER A 140 9.63 -20.41 8.96
C SER A 140 8.45 -21.20 9.56
N GLN A 141 8.45 -21.42 10.86
CA GLN A 141 7.42 -22.18 11.59
C GLN A 141 6.44 -21.29 12.35
N GLU A 142 6.77 -20.01 12.54
CA GLU A 142 5.98 -19.10 13.38
C GLU A 142 4.85 -18.41 12.62
N THR A 143 4.92 -18.36 11.29
CA THR A 143 3.94 -17.69 10.44
C THR A 143 3.15 -18.67 9.58
N ASN A 144 1.96 -18.26 9.18
CA ASN A 144 1.11 -19.07 8.29
C ASN A 144 0.45 -18.20 7.23
N PRO A 145 1.22 -17.74 6.22
CA PRO A 145 0.68 -16.96 5.12
C PRO A 145 -0.29 -17.78 4.26
N ILE A 146 -1.15 -17.09 3.53
CA ILE A 146 -2.08 -17.67 2.57
C ILE A 146 -1.60 -17.47 1.14
N ASP A 147 -2.14 -18.26 0.21
CA ASP A 147 -2.07 -17.99 -1.21
C ASP A 147 -3.08 -16.89 -1.56
N ASP A 148 -2.68 -15.92 -2.36
CA ASP A 148 -3.56 -14.90 -2.95
C ASP A 148 -3.09 -14.48 -4.34
N VAL A 149 -3.80 -13.56 -4.97
CA VAL A 149 -3.49 -13.05 -6.33
C VAL A 149 -2.11 -12.39 -6.45
N ARG A 150 -1.47 -12.06 -5.32
CA ARG A 150 -0.15 -11.41 -5.28
C ARG A 150 0.97 -12.42 -5.24
N SER A 151 0.80 -13.52 -4.47
CA SER A 151 1.89 -14.48 -4.25
C SER A 151 1.40 -15.77 -3.61
N GLY A 152 2.14 -16.85 -3.87
CA GLY A 152 1.96 -18.13 -3.18
C GLY A 152 2.52 -18.13 -1.77
N LYS A 153 1.96 -19.01 -0.93
CA LYS A 153 2.33 -19.23 0.47
C LYS A 153 3.82 -19.56 0.63
N ASP A 154 4.34 -20.49 -0.17
CA ASP A 154 5.71 -20.96 -0.04
C ASP A 154 6.73 -19.86 -0.32
N PHE A 155 6.44 -19.01 -1.31
CA PHE A 155 7.26 -17.84 -1.59
C PHE A 155 7.29 -16.87 -0.41
N ARG A 156 6.15 -16.63 0.24
CA ARG A 156 6.09 -15.76 1.43
C ARG A 156 6.86 -16.33 2.61
N VAL A 157 6.78 -17.66 2.83
CA VAL A 157 7.57 -18.34 3.88
C VAL A 157 9.07 -18.18 3.61
N GLY A 158 9.50 -18.36 2.36
CA GLY A 158 10.90 -18.11 1.96
C GLY A 158 11.33 -16.67 2.22
N LEU A 159 10.48 -15.67 1.91
CA LEU A 159 10.77 -14.27 2.13
C LEU A 159 10.94 -13.92 3.62
N ILE A 160 10.14 -14.52 4.52
CA ILE A 160 10.22 -14.25 5.95
C ILE A 160 11.63 -14.52 6.50
N ALA A 161 12.20 -15.68 6.16
CA ALA A 161 13.54 -16.06 6.58
C ALA A 161 14.62 -15.24 5.85
N SER A 162 14.51 -15.08 4.54
CA SER A 162 15.52 -14.40 3.74
C SER A 162 15.63 -12.90 4.04
N LEU A 163 14.53 -12.23 4.38
CA LEU A 163 14.57 -10.81 4.79
C LEU A 163 15.26 -10.63 6.14
N PHE A 164 15.11 -11.60 7.06
CA PHE A 164 15.83 -11.57 8.31
C PHE A 164 17.34 -11.84 8.10
N GLU A 165 17.70 -12.79 7.22
CA GLU A 165 19.09 -13.01 6.82
C GLU A 165 19.71 -11.75 6.20
N LYS A 166 18.99 -11.08 5.30
CA LYS A 166 19.41 -9.81 4.69
C LYS A 166 19.69 -8.75 5.76
N PHE A 167 18.82 -8.62 6.75
CA PHE A 167 19.02 -7.72 7.88
C PHE A 167 20.25 -8.11 8.72
N PHE A 168 20.43 -9.39 9.01
CA PHE A 168 21.58 -9.89 9.78
C PHE A 168 22.91 -9.55 9.10
N ARG A 169 23.00 -9.70 7.79
CA ARG A 169 24.19 -9.39 6.99
C ARG A 169 24.46 -7.91 6.80
N GLY A 170 23.56 -7.04 7.29
CA GLY A 170 23.67 -5.59 7.13
C GLY A 170 23.42 -5.11 5.70
N GLU A 171 22.79 -5.94 4.87
CA GLU A 171 22.40 -5.52 3.53
C GLU A 171 21.26 -4.50 3.61
N THR A 172 21.49 -3.32 3.06
CA THR A 172 20.47 -2.29 2.89
C THR A 172 19.65 -2.56 1.63
N SER A 173 18.40 -2.11 1.60
CA SER A 173 17.67 -2.01 0.33
C SER A 173 18.37 -1.00 -0.57
N GLU A 174 18.57 -1.35 -1.87
CA GLU A 174 19.06 -0.38 -2.86
C GLU A 174 18.17 0.87 -2.83
N GLY A 175 18.77 2.04 -2.65
CA GLY A 175 18.07 3.32 -2.58
C GLY A 175 17.98 3.96 -1.18
N GLN A 176 18.71 3.48 -0.19
CA GLN A 176 18.99 4.27 1.01
C GLN A 176 20.11 5.29 0.69
N ASP A 177 19.74 6.26 -0.12
CA ASP A 177 20.50 7.50 -0.21
C ASP A 177 20.29 8.25 1.10
N GLU A 178 21.36 8.75 1.65
CA GLU A 178 21.59 9.61 2.81
C GLU A 178 20.49 9.70 3.88
N PRO A 179 20.82 9.67 5.16
CA PRO A 179 19.86 9.92 6.21
C PRO A 179 19.21 11.28 5.97
N LEU A 180 17.89 11.29 5.72
CA LEU A 180 17.14 12.53 5.81
C LEU A 180 17.33 13.06 7.23
N GLU A 181 18.20 14.04 7.42
CA GLU A 181 18.26 14.83 8.63
C GLU A 181 16.93 15.58 8.77
N PHE A 182 15.97 14.95 9.42
CA PHE A 182 14.84 15.69 9.95
C PHE A 182 15.35 16.52 11.13
N ALA A 183 15.76 17.74 10.86
CA ALA A 183 15.88 18.75 11.90
C ALA A 183 14.46 18.99 12.48
N CYS A 184 14.13 18.23 13.50
CA CYS A 184 12.97 18.51 14.31
C CYS A 184 13.31 19.76 15.15
N SER A 185 13.15 20.93 14.58
CA SER A 185 13.18 22.16 15.37
C SER A 185 11.95 22.12 16.29
N ALA A 186 12.18 22.05 17.59
CA ALA A 186 11.14 22.00 18.61
C ALA A 186 10.25 23.25 18.65
N GLU A 187 10.59 24.26 17.90
CA GLU A 187 9.85 25.52 17.79
C GLU A 187 9.65 25.87 16.31
N ARG A 188 8.68 25.23 15.68
CA ARG A 188 8.14 25.77 14.43
C ARG A 188 7.15 26.84 14.80
N GLU A 189 7.47 28.11 14.56
CA GLU A 189 6.45 29.14 14.51
C GLU A 189 5.34 28.68 13.57
N VAL A 190 4.12 28.56 14.12
CA VAL A 190 2.94 28.20 13.31
C VAL A 190 2.67 29.39 12.40
N THR A 191 3.24 29.36 11.21
CA THR A 191 2.88 30.32 10.17
C THR A 191 1.48 30.04 9.65
N ASP A 192 0.82 31.04 9.05
CA ASP A 192 -0.51 30.84 8.43
C ASP A 192 -0.50 29.69 7.41
N ALA A 193 0.62 29.43 6.75
CA ALA A 193 0.82 28.31 5.84
C ALA A 193 0.87 26.93 6.52
N SER A 194 1.12 26.87 7.84
CA SER A 194 1.15 25.62 8.62
C SER A 194 -0.15 25.38 9.42
N ARG A 195 -1.13 26.29 9.33
CA ARG A 195 -2.46 26.03 9.89
C ARG A 195 -3.10 24.84 9.20
N ALA A 196 -3.78 24.02 9.99
CA ALA A 196 -4.66 22.98 9.46
C ALA A 196 -5.85 23.65 8.74
N LEU A 197 -5.65 23.99 7.47
CA LEU A 197 -6.73 24.50 6.63
C LEU A 197 -7.66 23.33 6.32
N HIS A 198 -8.95 23.56 6.50
CA HIS A 198 -9.93 22.59 6.04
C HIS A 198 -9.83 22.46 4.52
N HIS A 199 -9.82 21.23 4.03
CA HIS A 199 -9.96 20.98 2.61
C HIS A 199 -11.27 21.66 2.15
N GLU A 200 -11.26 22.34 0.99
CA GLU A 200 -12.40 23.10 0.49
C GLU A 200 -13.71 22.31 0.40
N SER A 201 -13.60 21.01 0.05
CA SER A 201 -14.75 20.10 -0.02
C SER A 201 -15.00 19.30 1.27
N ALA A 202 -14.27 19.55 2.37
CA ALA A 202 -14.38 18.75 3.60
C ALA A 202 -15.81 18.71 4.16
N ILE A 203 -16.51 19.84 4.17
CA ILE A 203 -17.90 19.93 4.63
C ILE A 203 -18.81 19.04 3.78
N GLY A 204 -18.68 19.09 2.46
CA GLY A 204 -19.44 18.24 1.54
C GLY A 204 -19.24 16.75 1.85
N HIS A 205 -18.00 16.31 2.06
CA HIS A 205 -17.69 14.91 2.36
C HIS A 205 -18.26 14.43 3.70
N VAL A 206 -18.17 15.23 4.75
CA VAL A 206 -18.65 14.82 6.09
C VAL A 206 -20.15 14.92 6.27
N THR A 207 -20.82 15.75 5.46
CA THR A 207 -22.28 15.93 5.48
C THR A 207 -23.02 15.07 4.44
N GLY A 208 -22.28 14.42 3.51
CA GLY A 208 -22.85 13.68 2.39
C GLY A 208 -23.34 14.57 1.25
N ALA A 209 -23.03 15.87 1.28
CA ALA A 209 -23.38 16.83 0.23
C ALA A 209 -22.33 16.98 -0.88
N ALA A 210 -21.20 16.25 -0.78
CA ALA A 210 -20.18 16.23 -1.82
C ALA A 210 -20.78 15.68 -3.11
N ARG A 211 -20.59 16.40 -4.21
CA ARG A 211 -21.07 16.00 -5.54
C ARG A 211 -19.90 15.44 -6.33
N TYR A 212 -20.14 14.31 -6.96
CA TYR A 212 -19.22 13.63 -7.86
C TYR A 212 -19.72 13.74 -9.30
N VAL A 213 -18.90 13.34 -10.26
CA VAL A 213 -19.26 13.40 -11.68
C VAL A 213 -20.55 12.63 -11.97
N ASP A 214 -20.75 11.46 -11.34
CA ASP A 214 -21.96 10.65 -11.52
C ASP A 214 -23.22 11.35 -10.99
N ASP A 215 -23.13 12.08 -9.87
CA ASP A 215 -24.24 12.86 -9.33
C ASP A 215 -24.62 14.02 -10.26
N GLU A 216 -23.61 14.59 -10.92
CA GLU A 216 -23.82 15.64 -11.91
C GLU A 216 -24.41 15.09 -13.21
N ALA A 217 -23.95 13.93 -13.65
CA ALA A 217 -24.43 13.27 -14.85
C ALA A 217 -25.92 12.91 -14.76
N GLN A 218 -26.36 12.36 -13.62
CA GLN A 218 -27.78 12.00 -13.40
C GLN A 218 -28.77 13.17 -13.52
N GLY A 219 -28.31 14.40 -13.33
CA GLY A 219 -29.16 15.60 -13.33
C GLY A 219 -29.25 16.32 -14.67
N ARG A 220 -28.38 16.05 -15.65
CA ARG A 220 -28.23 16.90 -16.85
C ARG A 220 -28.83 16.32 -18.13
N GLY A 221 -28.85 15.00 -18.29
CA GLY A 221 -29.46 14.35 -19.46
C GLY A 221 -28.79 14.62 -20.83
N ASP A 222 -27.67 15.36 -20.83
CA ASP A 222 -26.89 15.74 -22.03
C ASP A 222 -25.53 15.03 -22.10
N PHE A 223 -25.33 14.03 -21.28
CA PHE A 223 -24.11 13.20 -21.30
C PHE A 223 -24.20 12.11 -22.35
N LEU A 224 -23.03 11.78 -22.90
CA LEU A 224 -22.87 10.63 -23.76
C LEU A 224 -22.08 9.55 -22.98
N GLU A 225 -22.48 8.31 -23.15
CA GLU A 225 -21.79 7.16 -22.59
C GLU A 225 -20.64 6.73 -23.49
N LEU A 226 -19.51 6.40 -22.87
CA LEU A 226 -18.33 5.93 -23.58
C LEU A 226 -18.05 4.47 -23.20
N TRP A 227 -18.08 3.58 -24.18
CA TRP A 227 -17.79 2.16 -23.97
C TRP A 227 -16.51 1.72 -24.68
N PRO A 228 -15.48 1.25 -23.94
CA PRO A 228 -14.25 0.76 -24.56
C PRO A 228 -14.45 -0.60 -25.21
N VAL A 229 -13.99 -0.74 -26.43
CA VAL A 229 -13.89 -2.03 -27.14
C VAL A 229 -12.50 -2.58 -26.96
N SER A 230 -12.37 -3.64 -26.18
CA SER A 230 -11.10 -4.23 -25.80
C SER A 230 -10.76 -5.48 -26.60
N SER A 231 -9.47 -5.70 -26.84
CA SER A 231 -8.97 -6.91 -27.51
C SER A 231 -9.04 -8.14 -26.60
N PRO A 232 -9.53 -9.28 -27.10
CA PRO A 232 -9.42 -10.56 -26.41
C PRO A 232 -8.05 -11.25 -26.60
N HIS A 233 -7.18 -10.68 -27.43
CA HIS A 233 -5.87 -11.26 -27.76
C HIS A 233 -4.75 -10.62 -26.96
N ALA A 234 -3.81 -11.43 -26.51
CA ALA A 234 -2.65 -10.98 -25.75
C ALA A 234 -1.63 -10.19 -26.58
N HIS A 235 -1.44 -10.60 -27.86
CA HIS A 235 -0.61 -9.90 -28.83
C HIS A 235 -1.11 -10.29 -30.23
N ALA A 236 -1.57 -9.31 -31.01
CA ALA A 236 -2.08 -9.57 -32.34
C ALA A 236 -2.05 -8.32 -33.23
N ARG A 237 -1.89 -8.50 -34.52
CA ARG A 237 -2.02 -7.42 -35.49
C ARG A 237 -3.47 -7.15 -35.79
N ILE A 238 -3.86 -5.88 -35.85
CA ILE A 238 -5.17 -5.44 -36.27
C ILE A 238 -5.19 -5.42 -37.80
N THR A 239 -5.92 -6.35 -38.39
CA THR A 239 -6.00 -6.47 -39.86
C THR A 239 -7.15 -5.67 -40.46
N ARG A 240 -8.20 -5.41 -39.69
CA ARG A 240 -9.38 -4.64 -40.10
C ARG A 240 -10.09 -4.05 -38.89
N ARG A 241 -10.56 -2.81 -39.07
CA ARG A 241 -11.49 -2.13 -38.16
C ARG A 241 -12.72 -1.70 -38.99
N ASP A 242 -13.90 -2.00 -38.48
CA ASP A 242 -15.16 -1.71 -39.22
C ASP A 242 -16.25 -1.36 -38.19
N ALA A 243 -16.66 -0.12 -38.17
CA ALA A 243 -17.70 0.42 -37.28
C ALA A 243 -19.07 0.55 -37.95
N SER A 244 -19.22 0.19 -39.24
CA SER A 244 -20.45 0.48 -40.01
C SER A 244 -21.70 -0.06 -39.32
N LYS A 245 -21.69 -1.31 -38.84
CA LYS A 245 -22.83 -1.90 -38.14
C LYS A 245 -23.14 -1.24 -36.80
N ALA A 246 -22.11 -0.81 -36.07
CA ALA A 246 -22.34 -0.10 -34.83
C ALA A 246 -22.97 1.28 -35.05
N LEU A 247 -22.54 1.97 -36.09
CA LEU A 247 -23.07 3.29 -36.45
C LEU A 247 -24.52 3.24 -36.97
N GLU A 248 -25.01 2.08 -37.42
CA GLU A 248 -26.41 1.85 -37.80
C GLU A 248 -27.32 1.59 -36.59
N MET A 249 -26.75 1.34 -35.40
CA MET A 249 -27.57 1.05 -34.21
C MET A 249 -28.19 2.34 -33.64
N PRO A 250 -29.46 2.28 -33.22
CA PRO A 250 -30.13 3.42 -32.60
C PRO A 250 -29.40 3.85 -31.32
N GLY A 251 -29.16 5.15 -31.17
CA GLY A 251 -28.51 5.71 -29.98
C GLY A 251 -26.98 5.76 -30.06
N ILE A 252 -26.35 5.12 -31.03
CA ILE A 252 -24.91 5.27 -31.24
C ILE A 252 -24.63 6.58 -31.98
N VAL A 253 -23.76 7.40 -31.38
CA VAL A 253 -23.41 8.73 -31.91
C VAL A 253 -22.13 8.65 -32.74
N ARG A 254 -21.14 7.90 -32.26
CA ARG A 254 -19.81 7.79 -32.90
C ARG A 254 -19.05 6.56 -32.44
N VAL A 255 -18.10 6.13 -33.25
CA VAL A 255 -17.05 5.17 -32.84
C VAL A 255 -15.70 5.85 -33.09
N LEU A 256 -14.90 5.93 -32.06
CA LEU A 256 -13.57 6.57 -32.07
C LEU A 256 -12.48 5.52 -32.17
N PHE A 257 -11.49 5.78 -33.00
CA PHE A 257 -10.29 4.99 -33.18
C PHE A 257 -9.05 5.81 -32.81
N ALA A 258 -7.87 5.20 -32.85
CA ALA A 258 -6.60 5.87 -32.55
C ALA A 258 -6.37 7.17 -33.35
N GLU A 259 -6.88 7.21 -34.58
CA GLU A 259 -6.78 8.36 -35.48
C GLU A 259 -7.67 9.55 -35.09
N ASP A 260 -8.68 9.30 -34.26
CA ASP A 260 -9.59 10.34 -33.77
C ASP A 260 -9.05 11.08 -32.53
N ILE A 261 -7.92 10.62 -31.95
CA ILE A 261 -7.31 11.28 -30.80
C ILE A 261 -6.67 12.60 -31.26
N PRO A 262 -7.05 13.75 -30.70
CA PRO A 262 -6.57 15.05 -31.15
C PRO A 262 -5.13 15.38 -30.67
N GLY A 263 -4.60 14.59 -29.73
CA GLY A 263 -3.24 14.71 -29.16
C GLY A 263 -2.41 13.46 -29.40
N ASP A 264 -1.45 13.25 -28.53
CA ASP A 264 -0.61 12.05 -28.56
C ASP A 264 -1.39 10.84 -28.04
N ASN A 265 -1.33 9.76 -28.80
CA ASN A 265 -1.92 8.47 -28.42
C ASN A 265 -1.00 7.71 -27.48
N ASP A 266 -0.59 8.33 -26.38
CA ASP A 266 0.35 7.81 -25.42
C ASP A 266 -0.11 8.13 -24.00
N VAL A 267 -0.21 7.12 -23.14
CA VAL A 267 -0.61 7.22 -21.74
C VAL A 267 0.48 6.70 -20.79
N GLY A 268 1.65 6.38 -21.31
CA GLY A 268 2.80 5.91 -20.53
C GLY A 268 3.30 6.96 -19.55
N ALA A 269 3.13 6.73 -18.26
CA ALA A 269 3.48 7.71 -17.22
C ALA A 269 4.99 7.90 -17.00
N VAL A 270 5.81 6.93 -17.37
CA VAL A 270 7.26 6.91 -17.15
C VAL A 270 8.01 6.65 -18.47
N ARG A 271 7.51 5.70 -19.24
CA ARG A 271 7.96 5.41 -20.60
C ARG A 271 6.81 5.69 -21.54
N HIS A 272 7.09 6.34 -22.65
CA HIS A 272 6.12 6.68 -23.68
C HIS A 272 5.98 5.52 -24.67
N ASP A 273 5.52 4.36 -24.16
CA ASP A 273 5.40 3.11 -24.91
C ASP A 273 4.02 2.44 -24.76
N GLU A 274 3.05 3.13 -24.13
CA GLU A 274 1.70 2.62 -23.92
C GLU A 274 0.68 3.48 -24.67
N THR A 275 0.05 2.91 -25.70
CA THR A 275 -0.96 3.64 -26.46
C THR A 275 -2.34 3.57 -25.78
N LEU A 276 -3.10 4.68 -25.79
CA LEU A 276 -4.47 4.73 -25.31
C LEU A 276 -5.38 3.83 -26.15
N LEU A 277 -5.31 3.97 -27.48
CA LEU A 277 -6.03 3.13 -28.42
C LEU A 277 -5.05 2.45 -29.38
N ALA A 278 -5.16 1.12 -29.50
CA ALA A 278 -4.34 0.35 -30.41
C ALA A 278 -4.60 0.76 -31.86
N LYS A 279 -3.52 1.06 -32.61
CA LYS A 279 -3.59 1.46 -34.01
C LYS A 279 -3.37 0.28 -34.96
N ASP A 280 -2.23 -0.39 -34.86
CA ASP A 280 -1.80 -1.43 -35.78
C ASP A 280 -1.75 -2.81 -35.14
N GLU A 281 -1.48 -2.87 -33.83
CA GLU A 281 -1.40 -4.10 -33.07
C GLU A 281 -1.87 -3.88 -31.60
N VAL A 282 -2.34 -4.96 -31.00
CA VAL A 282 -2.64 -5.03 -29.56
C VAL A 282 -1.52 -5.76 -28.85
N MET A 283 -1.16 -5.26 -27.65
CA MET A 283 0.02 -5.71 -26.89
C MET A 283 -0.37 -6.55 -25.67
N PHE A 284 -1.64 -6.54 -25.26
CA PHE A 284 -2.14 -7.28 -24.09
C PHE A 284 -3.65 -7.50 -24.20
N VAL A 285 -4.15 -8.51 -23.48
CA VAL A 285 -5.60 -8.73 -23.34
C VAL A 285 -6.24 -7.53 -22.64
N GLY A 286 -7.26 -6.95 -23.24
CA GLY A 286 -7.89 -5.73 -22.71
C GLY A 286 -7.37 -4.43 -23.33
N HIS A 287 -6.35 -4.48 -24.21
CA HIS A 287 -5.89 -3.29 -24.93
C HIS A 287 -7.04 -2.72 -25.75
N MET A 288 -7.40 -1.46 -25.52
CA MET A 288 -8.53 -0.80 -26.19
C MET A 288 -8.21 -0.58 -27.66
N VAL A 289 -9.13 -0.96 -28.53
CA VAL A 289 -9.00 -0.80 -29.99
C VAL A 289 -9.94 0.26 -30.56
N ALA A 290 -11.02 0.58 -29.83
CA ALA A 290 -11.97 1.62 -30.17
C ALA A 290 -12.75 2.07 -28.92
N VAL A 291 -13.45 3.20 -29.02
CA VAL A 291 -14.43 3.65 -28.03
C VAL A 291 -15.75 3.90 -28.76
N VAL A 292 -16.80 3.26 -28.33
CA VAL A 292 -18.18 3.53 -28.78
C VAL A 292 -18.77 4.66 -27.95
N VAL A 293 -19.39 5.63 -28.61
CA VAL A 293 -20.05 6.77 -27.98
C VAL A 293 -21.56 6.60 -28.20
N GLY A 294 -22.31 6.43 -27.13
CA GLY A 294 -23.75 6.23 -27.13
C GLY A 294 -24.50 7.31 -26.37
N GLN A 295 -25.80 7.42 -26.63
CA GLN A 295 -26.72 8.32 -25.90
C GLN A 295 -27.12 7.77 -24.55
N SER A 296 -27.01 6.45 -24.36
CA SER A 296 -27.22 5.75 -23.09
C SER A 296 -26.38 4.48 -23.04
N TYR A 297 -26.32 3.87 -21.85
CA TYR A 297 -25.61 2.58 -21.64
C TYR A 297 -26.27 1.43 -22.44
N GLU A 298 -27.58 1.50 -22.69
CA GLU A 298 -28.34 0.48 -23.42
C GLU A 298 -28.20 0.60 -24.95
N ALA A 299 -27.74 1.73 -25.46
CA ALA A 299 -27.51 1.95 -26.88
C ALA A 299 -26.29 1.19 -27.40
#